data_cfba0b9adb686e63218f0fbafebd56c1
#
_entry.id   cfba0b9adb686e63218f0fbafebd56c1
#
_cell.length_a   1.000
_cell.length_b   1.000
_cell.length_c   1.000
_cell.angle_alpha   90.00
_cell.angle_beta   90.00
_cell.angle_gamma   90.00
#
_symmetry.space_group_name_H-M   'P 1'
#
loop_
_entity.id
_entity.type
_entity.pdbx_description
1 polymer ?
#
loop_
_entity_poly.entity_id
_entity_poly.type
_entity_poly.pdbx_seq_one_letter_code
_entity_poly.pdbx_strand_id
1 'polypeptide(L)'
;LLWQCLCRYSPNSADLAPVGSRLAPVGSRLAPVGSRLAPVGEVLDTRTCFSSNRAVSTYVISGAASGIGAATSSRLQADDHRVIGIDLRGTDIDTDLSTADGRAAAVTAVYELAPDGIDGLIPCAGIAGYTGTDPALLISVNYFGATSLATGLHPLLAKSGAASVVLLASNSVVCQPGWTSDGVVEACLADDEAQARVLAAQHEAVMMYPVSKYALACWARRETVKPEWAGNGVRINSIAPGLIATPMAEELRRDPVFGPFADLYPNALGRPGKPEEVAALLAFLLSPESSLIVGNMVVIDGGTDAIVNVDPPRSNDRTTFPSS
;
A
#
# COMPACT_ATOMS: atom_id res chain seq x y z
N LEU A 1 -23.09 -1.53 -15.48
CA LEU A 1 -21.82 -2.29 -15.72
C LEU A 1 -21.32 -2.98 -14.45
N LEU A 2 -21.30 -2.31 -13.29
CA LEU A 2 -20.98 -2.93 -11.99
C LEU A 2 -21.92 -4.09 -11.66
N TRP A 3 -23.21 -3.97 -12.03
CA TRP A 3 -24.23 -4.99 -11.76
C TRP A 3 -24.03 -6.28 -12.59
N GLN A 4 -23.50 -6.19 -13.80
CA GLN A 4 -23.26 -7.36 -14.66
C GLN A 4 -22.04 -8.20 -14.24
N CYS A 5 -21.05 -7.62 -13.55
CA CYS A 5 -19.94 -8.38 -12.99
C CYS A 5 -20.29 -9.11 -11.69
N LEU A 6 -21.11 -8.50 -10.83
CA LEU A 6 -21.53 -9.10 -9.56
C LEU A 6 -22.52 -10.27 -9.75
N CYS A 7 -23.35 -10.25 -10.81
CA CYS A 7 -24.29 -11.33 -11.09
C CYS A 7 -23.66 -12.62 -11.65
N ARG A 8 -22.39 -12.63 -12.02
CA ARG A 8 -21.70 -13.86 -12.46
C ARG A 8 -21.18 -14.73 -11.32
N TYR A 9 -21.19 -14.22 -10.09
CA TYR A 9 -20.75 -14.97 -8.91
C TYR A 9 -21.89 -15.14 -7.90
N SER A 10 -22.93 -15.86 -8.29
CA SER A 10 -23.87 -16.47 -7.36
C SER A 10 -23.42 -17.92 -7.12
N PRO A 11 -23.06 -18.33 -5.91
CA PRO A 11 -22.79 -19.73 -5.62
C PRO A 11 -24.13 -20.45 -5.50
N ASN A 12 -24.74 -20.82 -6.60
CA ASN A 12 -25.82 -21.77 -6.59
C ASN A 12 -25.36 -23.04 -7.27
N SER A 13 -25.06 -23.93 -6.44
CA SER A 13 -25.62 -25.23 -6.33
C SER A 13 -24.87 -26.41 -6.79
N ALA A 14 -24.94 -27.36 -5.97
CA ALA A 14 -25.27 -28.74 -6.30
C ALA A 14 -24.76 -29.29 -7.64
N ASP A 15 -23.48 -29.70 -7.63
CA ASP A 15 -23.00 -30.87 -8.35
C ASP A 15 -21.55 -31.15 -7.90
N LEU A 16 -21.41 -31.64 -6.66
CA LEU A 16 -20.20 -32.32 -6.19
C LEU A 16 -20.51 -33.78 -6.02
N ALA A 17 -20.29 -34.57 -7.08
CA ALA A 17 -20.17 -36.02 -6.96
C ALA A 17 -18.88 -36.37 -6.19
N PRO A 18 -18.90 -37.34 -5.27
CA PRO A 18 -17.74 -37.69 -4.48
C PRO A 18 -16.72 -38.47 -5.33
N VAL A 19 -15.52 -37.94 -5.46
CA VAL A 19 -14.37 -38.69 -6.00
C VAL A 19 -13.87 -39.61 -4.91
N GLY A 20 -14.09 -40.91 -5.12
CA GLY A 20 -13.69 -41.97 -4.23
C GLY A 20 -12.17 -42.07 -4.07
N SER A 21 -11.74 -42.04 -2.83
CA SER A 21 -10.38 -42.32 -2.38
C SER A 21 -9.98 -43.77 -2.64
N ARG A 22 -8.94 -44.00 -3.44
CA ARG A 22 -8.17 -45.27 -3.38
C ARG A 22 -6.73 -44.92 -2.98
N LEU A 23 -6.41 -45.00 -1.73
CA LEU A 23 -5.04 -45.06 -1.22
C LEU A 23 -4.60 -46.51 -1.10
N ALA A 24 -3.54 -46.89 -1.82
CA ALA A 24 -2.85 -48.17 -1.63
C ALA A 24 -1.84 -48.03 -0.48
N PRO A 25 -1.63 -49.06 0.34
CA PRO A 25 -0.71 -49.01 1.46
C PRO A 25 0.73 -49.18 0.98
N VAL A 26 1.60 -48.23 1.31
CA VAL A 26 3.06 -48.37 1.16
C VAL A 26 3.60 -48.95 2.47
N GLY A 27 4.16 -50.15 2.39
CA GLY A 27 4.74 -50.86 3.51
C GLY A 27 6.03 -50.19 4.02
N SER A 28 6.04 -49.94 5.33
CA SER A 28 7.19 -49.43 6.08
C SER A 28 8.15 -50.56 6.45
N ARG A 29 9.43 -50.45 6.05
CA ARG A 29 10.52 -51.13 6.73
C ARG A 29 11.46 -50.09 7.31
N LEU A 30 11.36 -49.83 8.59
CA LEU A 30 12.33 -49.09 9.38
C LEU A 30 13.26 -50.05 10.10
N ALA A 31 14.58 -49.92 9.85
CA ALA A 31 15.62 -50.56 10.64
C ALA A 31 15.91 -49.74 11.90
N PRO A 32 16.24 -50.34 13.05
CA PRO A 32 16.53 -49.59 14.27
C PRO A 32 17.92 -48.97 14.25
N VAL A 33 17.99 -47.65 14.38
CA VAL A 33 19.24 -46.92 14.64
C VAL A 33 19.37 -46.75 16.14
N GLY A 34 20.46 -47.29 16.68
CA GLY A 34 20.76 -47.29 18.11
C GLY A 34 20.97 -45.88 18.66
N SER A 35 20.26 -45.60 19.76
CA SER A 35 20.37 -44.38 20.54
C SER A 35 21.63 -44.35 21.40
N ARG A 36 22.51 -43.34 21.14
CA ARG A 36 23.38 -42.81 22.20
C ARG A 36 23.03 -41.35 22.39
N LEU A 37 22.25 -41.04 23.40
CA LEU A 37 22.00 -39.70 23.89
C LEU A 37 23.21 -39.24 24.69
N ALA A 38 23.89 -38.20 24.24
CA ALA A 38 24.80 -37.42 25.06
C ALA A 38 23.99 -36.52 26.00
N PRO A 39 24.50 -36.12 27.19
CA PRO A 39 23.77 -35.32 28.15
C PRO A 39 23.47 -33.93 27.58
N VAL A 40 22.23 -33.51 27.71
CA VAL A 40 21.74 -32.17 27.34
C VAL A 40 22.38 -31.16 28.28
N GLY A 41 23.40 -30.46 27.79
CA GLY A 41 23.89 -29.24 28.42
C GLY A 41 22.83 -28.16 28.37
N GLU A 42 22.88 -27.28 29.33
CA GLU A 42 22.04 -26.13 29.67
C GLU A 42 21.24 -25.56 28.48
N VAL A 43 19.91 -25.49 28.69
CA VAL A 43 19.01 -24.73 27.84
C VAL A 43 19.42 -23.26 27.93
N LEU A 44 20.19 -22.79 26.94
CA LEU A 44 20.40 -21.37 26.75
C LEU A 44 19.03 -20.71 26.54
N ASP A 45 18.63 -19.89 27.50
CA ASP A 45 17.45 -19.04 27.39
C ASP A 45 17.61 -18.13 26.16
N THR A 46 16.98 -18.54 25.07
CA THR A 46 17.01 -17.82 23.79
C THR A 46 16.28 -16.47 23.83
N ARG A 47 15.79 -16.06 25.00
CA ARG A 47 15.13 -14.75 25.20
C ARG A 47 16.11 -13.57 25.37
N THR A 48 17.40 -13.84 25.56
CA THR A 48 18.39 -12.79 25.82
C THR A 48 19.29 -12.40 24.62
N CYS A 49 19.11 -12.96 23.43
CA CYS A 49 19.98 -12.68 22.27
C CYS A 49 19.39 -11.75 21.20
N PHE A 50 18.21 -11.16 21.41
CA PHE A 50 17.67 -10.12 20.52
C PHE A 50 17.38 -8.81 21.25
N SER A 51 18.29 -8.34 22.06
CA SER A 51 18.36 -6.90 22.28
C SER A 51 19.05 -6.31 21.03
N SER A 52 18.29 -6.16 19.94
CA SER A 52 18.70 -5.33 18.83
C SER A 52 18.85 -3.91 19.40
N ASN A 53 20.06 -3.40 19.41
CA ASN A 53 20.32 -1.97 19.52
C ASN A 53 19.80 -1.34 18.21
N ARG A 54 18.46 -1.35 18.03
CA ARG A 54 17.79 -0.74 16.88
C ARG A 54 17.95 0.75 17.06
N ALA A 55 18.73 1.35 16.20
CA ALA A 55 18.80 2.81 16.13
C ALA A 55 17.37 3.34 15.95
N VAL A 56 17.03 4.41 16.68
CA VAL A 56 15.74 5.10 16.54
C VAL A 56 15.68 5.69 15.14
N SER A 57 14.74 5.20 14.32
CA SER A 57 14.50 5.72 12.97
C SER A 57 13.47 6.85 13.00
N THR A 58 13.54 7.76 12.03
CA THR A 58 12.57 8.86 11.86
C THR A 58 11.73 8.62 10.61
N TYR A 59 10.42 8.56 10.79
CA TYR A 59 9.44 8.34 9.71
C TYR A 59 8.50 9.54 9.56
N VAL A 60 8.13 9.86 8.32
CA VAL A 60 7.13 10.87 7.99
C VAL A 60 5.89 10.18 7.45
N ILE A 61 4.71 10.52 7.97
CA ILE A 61 3.44 9.92 7.58
C ILE A 61 2.43 11.04 7.29
N SER A 62 1.91 11.12 6.06
CA SER A 62 0.74 11.96 5.81
C SER A 62 -0.56 11.18 5.98
N GLY A 63 -1.67 11.88 6.32
CA GLY A 63 -2.91 11.20 6.72
C GLY A 63 -2.77 10.55 8.10
N ALA A 64 -1.93 11.12 8.98
CA ALA A 64 -1.53 10.52 10.25
C ALA A 64 -2.62 10.61 11.34
N ALA A 65 -3.64 11.45 11.16
CA ALA A 65 -4.66 11.67 12.18
C ALA A 65 -5.72 10.54 12.24
N SER A 66 -5.83 9.68 11.21
CA SER A 66 -6.90 8.67 11.17
C SER A 66 -6.52 7.41 10.39
N GLY A 67 -7.35 6.37 10.48
CA GLY A 67 -7.29 5.17 9.64
C GLY A 67 -5.94 4.47 9.63
N ILE A 68 -5.47 4.16 8.43
CA ILE A 68 -4.19 3.43 8.21
C ILE A 68 -2.99 4.27 8.70
N GLY A 69 -3.00 5.59 8.43
CA GLY A 69 -1.91 6.48 8.85
C GLY A 69 -1.75 6.52 10.37
N ALA A 70 -2.85 6.70 11.12
CA ALA A 70 -2.83 6.71 12.59
C ALA A 70 -2.39 5.35 13.17
N ALA A 71 -2.90 4.24 12.63
CA ALA A 71 -2.48 2.91 13.06
C ALA A 71 -0.99 2.65 12.80
N THR A 72 -0.47 3.13 11.66
CA THR A 72 0.95 3.02 11.33
C THR A 72 1.81 3.89 12.24
N SER A 73 1.39 5.12 12.51
CA SER A 73 2.06 6.01 13.47
C SER A 73 2.16 5.35 14.84
N SER A 74 1.04 4.83 15.36
CA SER A 74 1.00 4.14 16.65
C SER A 74 1.91 2.90 16.68
N ARG A 75 1.94 2.12 15.59
CA ARG A 75 2.80 0.94 15.49
C ARG A 75 4.28 1.30 15.53
N LEU A 76 4.71 2.29 14.74
CA LEU A 76 6.12 2.71 14.69
C LEU A 76 6.56 3.35 15.99
N GLN A 77 5.70 4.13 16.66
CA GLN A 77 5.97 4.69 17.98
C GLN A 77 6.09 3.61 19.06
N ALA A 78 5.27 2.55 18.98
CA ALA A 78 5.37 1.40 19.90
C ALA A 78 6.65 0.58 19.68
N ASP A 79 7.26 0.67 18.49
CA ASP A 79 8.55 0.09 18.17
C ASP A 79 9.73 1.08 18.47
N ASP A 80 9.50 2.13 19.29
CA ASP A 80 10.44 3.17 19.71
C ASP A 80 10.99 4.07 18.59
N HIS A 81 10.27 4.20 17.48
CA HIS A 81 10.64 5.08 16.37
C HIS A 81 10.00 6.46 16.51
N ARG A 82 10.67 7.48 15.97
CA ARG A 82 10.12 8.82 15.84
C ARG A 82 9.21 8.90 14.63
N VAL A 83 8.00 9.44 14.80
CA VAL A 83 7.04 9.71 13.71
C VAL A 83 6.77 11.21 13.64
N ILE A 84 6.81 11.78 12.44
CA ILE A 84 6.37 13.14 12.12
C ILE A 84 5.08 12.98 11.31
N GLY A 85 3.96 13.34 11.91
CA GLY A 85 2.63 13.27 11.31
C GLY A 85 2.30 14.53 10.51
N ILE A 86 1.69 14.37 9.34
CA ILE A 86 1.13 15.43 8.51
C ILE A 86 -0.34 15.14 8.28
N ASP A 87 -1.22 16.10 8.55
CA ASP A 87 -2.66 15.99 8.24
C ASP A 87 -3.27 17.40 8.10
N LEU A 88 -4.56 17.48 7.81
CA LEU A 88 -5.28 18.75 7.80
C LEU A 88 -5.30 19.42 9.20
N ARG A 89 -5.26 18.61 10.26
CA ARG A 89 -5.25 19.08 11.65
C ARG A 89 -4.93 17.97 12.64
N GLY A 90 -4.37 18.35 13.79
CA GLY A 90 -4.20 17.46 14.95
C GLY A 90 -2.98 16.58 14.86
N THR A 91 -1.95 17.00 14.10
CA THR A 91 -0.66 16.31 13.95
C THR A 91 0.51 17.26 14.18
N ASP A 92 1.73 16.83 13.95
CA ASP A 92 2.91 17.70 14.07
C ASP A 92 2.92 18.82 13.03
N ILE A 93 2.35 18.55 11.84
CA ILE A 93 2.28 19.48 10.71
C ILE A 93 0.84 19.51 10.21
N ASP A 94 0.14 20.59 10.52
CA ASP A 94 -1.22 20.81 10.05
C ASP A 94 -1.18 21.59 8.73
N THR A 95 -1.58 20.93 7.61
CA THR A 95 -1.54 21.53 6.27
C THR A 95 -2.48 20.83 5.28
N ASP A 96 -2.87 21.56 4.23
CA ASP A 96 -3.71 21.04 3.15
C ASP A 96 -2.86 20.60 1.95
N LEU A 97 -2.67 19.30 1.79
CA LEU A 97 -1.90 18.72 0.69
C LEU A 97 -2.62 18.79 -0.67
N SER A 98 -3.85 19.26 -0.73
CA SER A 98 -4.54 19.49 -2.01
C SER A 98 -3.96 20.68 -2.78
N THR A 99 -3.24 21.58 -2.11
CA THR A 99 -2.66 22.79 -2.68
C THR A 99 -1.14 22.70 -2.82
N ALA A 100 -0.58 23.35 -3.83
CA ALA A 100 0.87 23.42 -4.01
C ALA A 100 1.57 24.08 -2.83
N ASP A 101 0.98 25.16 -2.28
CA ASP A 101 1.51 25.87 -1.12
C ASP A 101 1.52 25.00 0.14
N GLY A 102 0.43 24.24 0.37
CA GLY A 102 0.35 23.33 1.51
C GLY A 102 1.38 22.20 1.42
N ARG A 103 1.61 21.65 0.22
CA ARG A 103 2.66 20.65 -0.02
C ARG A 103 4.07 21.23 0.23
N ALA A 104 4.33 22.43 -0.25
CA ALA A 104 5.60 23.13 -0.02
C ALA A 104 5.82 23.44 1.47
N ALA A 105 4.76 23.89 2.17
CA ALA A 105 4.80 24.11 3.61
C ALA A 105 5.09 22.82 4.39
N ALA A 106 4.46 21.71 4.02
CA ALA A 106 4.74 20.41 4.64
C ALA A 106 6.21 20.00 4.48
N VAL A 107 6.75 20.11 3.27
CA VAL A 107 8.16 19.80 2.99
C VAL A 107 9.08 20.66 3.84
N THR A 108 8.85 21.98 3.89
CA THR A 108 9.64 22.92 4.69
C THR A 108 9.62 22.55 6.17
N ALA A 109 8.44 22.27 6.72
CA ALA A 109 8.30 21.90 8.14
C ALA A 109 9.04 20.59 8.49
N VAL A 110 9.03 19.59 7.58
CA VAL A 110 9.79 18.35 7.78
C VAL A 110 11.30 18.63 7.79
N TYR A 111 11.81 19.53 6.94
CA TYR A 111 13.22 19.94 6.98
C TYR A 111 13.61 20.60 8.30
N GLU A 112 12.71 21.37 8.91
CA GLU A 112 12.93 21.98 10.22
C GLU A 112 12.92 20.94 11.36
N LEU A 113 11.99 19.98 11.30
CA LEU A 113 11.83 18.94 12.33
C LEU A 113 12.86 17.82 12.25
N ALA A 114 13.37 17.50 11.07
CA ALA A 114 14.31 16.40 10.83
C ALA A 114 15.45 16.81 9.89
N PRO A 115 16.28 17.82 10.27
CA PRO A 115 17.34 18.36 9.41
C PRO A 115 18.43 17.32 9.10
N ASP A 116 18.60 16.32 9.95
CA ASP A 116 19.63 15.27 9.82
C ASP A 116 19.23 14.15 8.84
N GLY A 117 17.94 14.06 8.45
CA GLY A 117 17.40 13.08 7.52
C GLY A 117 16.20 12.30 8.08
N ILE A 118 15.58 11.53 7.20
CA ILE A 118 14.47 10.65 7.54
C ILE A 118 14.70 9.25 6.95
N ASP A 119 14.27 8.21 7.66
CA ASP A 119 14.47 6.80 7.28
C ASP A 119 13.33 6.25 6.44
N GLY A 120 12.21 6.96 6.41
CA GLY A 120 11.11 6.57 5.52
C GLY A 120 9.97 7.55 5.48
N LEU A 121 9.15 7.36 4.44
CA LEU A 121 8.00 8.20 4.14
C LEU A 121 6.80 7.35 3.74
N ILE A 122 5.65 7.62 4.33
CA ILE A 122 4.37 7.01 3.96
C ILE A 122 3.38 8.13 3.62
N PRO A 123 3.23 8.51 2.34
CA PRO A 123 2.19 9.40 1.88
C PRO A 123 0.84 8.68 1.92
N CYS A 124 0.16 8.66 3.08
CA CYS A 124 -1.08 7.95 3.32
C CYS A 124 -2.33 8.85 3.19
N ALA A 125 -2.16 10.18 3.17
CA ALA A 125 -3.27 11.09 2.94
C ALA A 125 -3.96 10.80 1.61
N GLY A 126 -5.29 10.82 1.62
CA GLY A 126 -6.09 10.57 0.44
C GLY A 126 -7.57 10.71 0.72
N ILE A 127 -8.32 10.93 -0.35
CA ILE A 127 -9.78 10.98 -0.33
C ILE A 127 -10.36 9.92 -1.28
N ALA A 128 -11.56 9.46 -0.98
CA ALA A 128 -12.26 8.48 -1.82
C ALA A 128 -13.13 9.16 -2.88
N GLY A 129 -13.47 8.40 -3.92
CA GLY A 129 -14.34 8.85 -4.99
C GLY A 129 -15.81 8.62 -4.68
N TYR A 130 -16.34 9.27 -3.65
CA TYR A 130 -17.76 9.19 -3.26
C TYR A 130 -18.63 10.05 -4.16
N THR A 131 -19.95 9.88 -4.03
CA THR A 131 -20.93 10.74 -4.67
C THR A 131 -20.72 12.21 -4.25
N GLY A 132 -20.52 13.09 -5.24
CA GLY A 132 -20.27 14.51 -5.02
C GLY A 132 -18.83 14.90 -4.71
N THR A 133 -17.89 13.96 -4.65
CA THR A 133 -16.45 14.30 -4.58
C THR A 133 -16.02 14.98 -5.88
N ASP A 134 -15.24 16.06 -5.76
CA ASP A 134 -14.59 16.68 -6.92
C ASP A 134 -13.45 15.79 -7.45
N PRO A 135 -13.54 15.24 -8.67
CA PRO A 135 -12.50 14.37 -9.24
C PRO A 135 -11.16 15.10 -9.46
N ALA A 136 -11.18 16.40 -9.70
CA ALA A 136 -9.95 17.19 -9.82
C ALA A 136 -9.25 17.36 -8.48
N LEU A 137 -10.00 17.58 -7.40
CA LEU A 137 -9.47 17.59 -6.03
C LEU A 137 -8.89 16.24 -5.65
N LEU A 138 -9.59 15.15 -6.01
CA LEU A 138 -9.13 13.79 -5.75
C LEU A 138 -7.75 13.52 -6.34
N ILE A 139 -7.51 13.95 -7.59
CA ILE A 139 -6.20 13.82 -8.24
C ILE A 139 -5.14 14.64 -7.51
N SER A 140 -5.43 15.88 -7.13
CA SER A 140 -4.49 16.74 -6.40
C SER A 140 -4.08 16.12 -5.06
N VAL A 141 -5.03 15.61 -4.27
CA VAL A 141 -4.73 15.00 -2.97
C VAL A 141 -4.03 13.66 -3.12
N ASN A 142 -4.63 12.73 -3.89
CA ASN A 142 -4.20 11.34 -3.92
C ASN A 142 -2.88 11.15 -4.66
N TYR A 143 -2.65 11.88 -5.74
CA TYR A 143 -1.44 11.73 -6.53
C TYR A 143 -0.42 12.83 -6.21
N PHE A 144 -0.74 14.10 -6.47
CA PHE A 144 0.23 15.19 -6.31
C PHE A 144 0.58 15.43 -4.84
N GLY A 145 -0.37 15.23 -3.90
CA GLY A 145 -0.07 15.26 -2.47
C GLY A 145 1.00 14.26 -2.06
N ALA A 146 0.95 13.05 -2.62
CA ALA A 146 1.90 11.99 -2.31
C ALA A 146 3.26 12.16 -3.02
N THR A 147 3.24 12.43 -4.34
CA THR A 147 4.47 12.52 -5.15
C THR A 147 5.28 13.77 -4.83
N SER A 148 4.63 14.91 -4.56
CA SER A 148 5.32 16.14 -4.15
C SER A 148 6.04 15.96 -2.80
N LEU A 149 5.44 15.28 -1.83
CA LEU A 149 6.12 14.95 -0.58
C LEU A 149 7.32 14.05 -0.83
N ALA A 150 7.16 12.99 -1.62
CA ALA A 150 8.25 12.05 -1.92
C ALA A 150 9.42 12.78 -2.61
N THR A 151 9.13 13.57 -3.64
CA THR A 151 10.15 14.32 -4.39
C THR A 151 10.80 15.41 -3.53
N GLY A 152 9.99 16.20 -2.79
CA GLY A 152 10.49 17.29 -1.96
C GLY A 152 11.32 16.81 -0.77
N LEU A 153 11.02 15.64 -0.22
CA LEU A 153 11.75 15.04 0.90
C LEU A 153 12.87 14.08 0.46
N HIS A 154 13.04 13.83 -0.84
CA HIS A 154 14.09 12.98 -1.37
C HIS A 154 15.50 13.30 -0.80
N PRO A 155 15.95 14.57 -0.68
CA PRO A 155 17.27 14.87 -0.11
C PRO A 155 17.41 14.44 1.35
N LEU A 156 16.33 14.45 2.14
CA LEU A 156 16.33 13.96 3.52
C LEU A 156 16.35 12.43 3.58
N LEU A 157 15.61 11.77 2.69
CA LEU A 157 15.62 10.31 2.54
C LEU A 157 17.00 9.80 2.12
N ALA A 158 17.65 10.47 1.17
CA ALA A 158 18.98 10.12 0.70
C ALA A 158 20.05 10.17 1.79
N LYS A 159 19.88 11.02 2.82
CA LYS A 159 20.81 11.07 3.97
C LYS A 159 20.84 9.79 4.79
N SER A 160 19.75 9.03 4.83
CA SER A 160 19.69 7.74 5.52
C SER A 160 20.55 6.66 4.86
N GLY A 161 20.72 6.70 3.54
CA GLY A 161 21.41 5.66 2.76
C GLY A 161 20.68 4.30 2.68
N ALA A 162 19.54 4.16 3.38
CA ALA A 162 18.73 2.93 3.41
C ALA A 162 17.23 3.22 3.58
N ALA A 163 16.76 4.40 3.16
CA ALA A 163 15.38 4.83 3.35
C ALA A 163 14.37 4.05 2.49
N SER A 164 13.12 4.08 2.94
CA SER A 164 12.01 3.45 2.22
C SER A 164 10.80 4.37 2.12
N VAL A 165 10.26 4.51 0.90
CA VAL A 165 8.99 5.19 0.62
C VAL A 165 7.94 4.15 0.29
N VAL A 166 6.78 4.20 0.96
CA VAL A 166 5.67 3.28 0.68
C VAL A 166 4.41 4.06 0.37
N LEU A 167 4.01 4.04 -0.91
CA LEU A 167 2.83 4.73 -1.41
C LEU A 167 1.55 3.91 -1.21
N LEU A 168 0.44 4.59 -0.92
CA LEU A 168 -0.87 3.97 -0.75
C LEU A 168 -1.63 3.95 -2.09
N ALA A 169 -1.48 2.85 -2.85
CA ALA A 169 -2.35 2.50 -3.95
C ALA A 169 -3.72 1.98 -3.43
N SER A 170 -4.38 1.11 -4.16
CA SER A 170 -5.63 0.45 -3.75
C SER A 170 -5.84 -0.79 -4.61
N ASN A 171 -6.49 -1.82 -4.08
CA ASN A 171 -6.90 -2.96 -4.90
C ASN A 171 -7.97 -2.60 -5.95
N SER A 172 -8.60 -1.41 -5.87
CA SER A 172 -9.45 -0.90 -6.94
C SER A 172 -8.75 -0.82 -8.30
N VAL A 173 -7.42 -0.71 -8.30
CA VAL A 173 -6.58 -0.74 -9.51
C VAL A 173 -6.76 -2.03 -10.30
N VAL A 174 -6.88 -3.16 -9.61
CA VAL A 174 -6.97 -4.51 -10.21
C VAL A 174 -8.37 -5.11 -10.15
N CYS A 175 -9.21 -4.67 -9.20
CA CYS A 175 -10.52 -5.29 -8.93
C CYS A 175 -11.72 -4.44 -9.40
N GLN A 176 -11.58 -3.12 -9.58
CA GLN A 176 -12.68 -2.27 -10.03
C GLN A 176 -12.77 -2.25 -11.56
N PRO A 177 -13.87 -2.71 -12.17
CA PRO A 177 -14.01 -2.72 -13.63
C PRO A 177 -14.36 -1.34 -14.18
N GLY A 178 -14.04 -1.14 -15.47
CA GLY A 178 -14.58 -0.06 -16.30
C GLY A 178 -13.93 1.31 -16.15
N TRP A 179 -12.89 1.46 -15.32
CA TRP A 179 -12.12 2.71 -15.31
C TRP A 179 -11.14 2.77 -16.50
N THR A 180 -10.95 3.96 -17.02
CA THR A 180 -9.98 4.27 -18.08
C THR A 180 -9.11 5.45 -17.65
N SER A 181 -7.89 5.54 -18.16
CA SER A 181 -7.00 6.64 -17.78
C SER A 181 -7.34 7.94 -18.50
N ASP A 182 -7.82 7.87 -19.72
CA ASP A 182 -8.21 8.98 -20.60
C ASP A 182 -7.22 10.17 -20.57
N GLY A 183 -5.92 9.84 -20.50
CA GLY A 183 -4.83 10.81 -20.44
C GLY A 183 -4.49 11.33 -19.03
N VAL A 184 -5.31 11.02 -18.00
CA VAL A 184 -5.06 11.50 -16.62
C VAL A 184 -3.78 10.90 -16.04
N VAL A 185 -3.53 9.60 -16.23
CA VAL A 185 -2.30 8.93 -15.76
C VAL A 185 -1.08 9.53 -16.42
N GLU A 186 -1.14 9.78 -17.72
CA GLU A 186 -0.04 10.39 -18.50
C GLU A 186 0.27 11.79 -18.01
N ALA A 187 -0.75 12.62 -17.76
CA ALA A 187 -0.58 13.96 -17.20
C ALA A 187 -0.01 13.93 -15.78
N CYS A 188 -0.49 13.02 -14.93
CA CYS A 188 0.07 12.78 -13.60
C CYS A 188 1.57 12.43 -13.68
N LEU A 189 1.94 11.48 -14.53
CA LEU A 189 3.33 11.01 -14.68
C LEU A 189 4.24 12.04 -15.36
N ALA A 190 3.67 13.03 -16.07
CA ALA A 190 4.37 14.18 -16.60
C ALA A 190 4.51 15.34 -15.59
N ASP A 191 3.99 15.18 -14.36
CA ASP A 191 3.92 16.21 -13.31
C ASP A 191 3.11 17.45 -13.73
N ASP A 192 2.14 17.27 -14.66
CA ASP A 192 1.23 18.32 -15.12
C ASP A 192 -0.10 18.24 -14.35
N GLU A 193 -0.11 18.82 -13.13
CA GLU A 193 -1.30 18.84 -12.29
C GLU A 193 -2.46 19.60 -12.94
N ALA A 194 -2.16 20.68 -13.66
CA ALA A 194 -3.20 21.49 -14.29
C ALA A 194 -3.96 20.66 -15.34
N GLN A 195 -3.23 19.98 -16.21
CA GLN A 195 -3.82 19.10 -17.22
C GLN A 195 -4.52 17.90 -16.61
N ALA A 196 -3.91 17.25 -15.60
CA ALA A 196 -4.51 16.11 -14.91
C ALA A 196 -5.85 16.46 -14.29
N ARG A 197 -5.98 17.63 -13.64
CA ARG A 197 -7.22 18.15 -13.08
C ARG A 197 -8.30 18.42 -14.13
N VAL A 198 -7.92 19.04 -15.26
CA VAL A 198 -8.84 19.32 -16.37
C VAL A 198 -9.40 18.04 -16.96
N LEU A 199 -8.56 17.03 -17.16
CA LEU A 199 -9.00 15.73 -17.68
C LEU A 199 -9.87 14.99 -16.65
N ALA A 200 -9.46 14.94 -15.39
CA ALA A 200 -10.20 14.27 -14.33
C ALA A 200 -11.60 14.86 -14.13
N ALA A 201 -11.76 16.17 -14.26
CA ALA A 201 -13.04 16.85 -14.12
C ALA A 201 -14.11 16.44 -15.15
N GLN A 202 -13.73 15.70 -16.20
CA GLN A 202 -14.65 15.18 -17.20
C GLN A 202 -15.27 13.81 -16.81
N HIS A 203 -14.89 13.26 -15.65
CA HIS A 203 -15.27 11.94 -15.19
C HIS A 203 -15.88 11.97 -13.78
N GLU A 204 -16.55 10.89 -13.43
CA GLU A 204 -17.02 10.68 -12.07
C GLU A 204 -15.84 10.34 -11.11
N ALA A 205 -15.87 10.88 -9.89
CA ALA A 205 -14.81 10.66 -8.91
C ALA A 205 -14.55 9.18 -8.59
N VAL A 206 -15.60 8.36 -8.61
CA VAL A 206 -15.50 6.91 -8.39
C VAL A 206 -14.61 6.23 -9.44
N MET A 207 -14.58 6.74 -10.69
CA MET A 207 -13.71 6.23 -11.74
C MET A 207 -12.30 6.83 -11.66
N MET A 208 -12.16 8.05 -11.15
CA MET A 208 -10.86 8.70 -10.97
C MET A 208 -10.09 8.19 -9.74
N TYR A 209 -10.77 7.59 -8.78
CA TYR A 209 -10.09 6.99 -7.62
C TYR A 209 -9.09 5.90 -8.03
N PRO A 210 -9.48 4.81 -8.74
CA PRO A 210 -8.52 3.82 -9.23
C PRO A 210 -7.46 4.43 -10.17
N VAL A 211 -7.80 5.43 -10.99
CA VAL A 211 -6.85 6.14 -11.86
C VAL A 211 -5.75 6.81 -11.04
N SER A 212 -6.09 7.54 -9.97
CA SER A 212 -5.13 8.18 -9.07
C SER A 212 -4.19 7.16 -8.41
N LYS A 213 -4.76 6.02 -7.97
CA LYS A 213 -4.03 4.95 -7.30
C LYS A 213 -3.15 4.15 -8.26
N TYR A 214 -3.57 3.96 -9.49
CA TYR A 214 -2.76 3.37 -10.55
C TYR A 214 -1.59 4.28 -10.95
N ALA A 215 -1.83 5.58 -11.09
CA ALA A 215 -0.77 6.55 -11.37
C ALA A 215 0.33 6.51 -10.30
N LEU A 216 -0.03 6.41 -9.00
CA LEU A 216 0.93 6.24 -7.91
C LEU A 216 1.76 4.97 -8.05
N ALA A 217 1.12 3.84 -8.36
CA ALA A 217 1.83 2.57 -8.55
C ALA A 217 2.78 2.63 -9.75
N CYS A 218 2.37 3.29 -10.84
CA CYS A 218 3.22 3.54 -12.01
C CYS A 218 4.40 4.45 -11.66
N TRP A 219 4.16 5.53 -10.91
CA TRP A 219 5.20 6.46 -10.46
C TRP A 219 6.23 5.73 -9.59
N ALA A 220 5.79 4.96 -8.60
CA ALA A 220 6.67 4.17 -7.74
C ALA A 220 7.63 3.29 -8.55
N ARG A 221 7.09 2.59 -9.56
CA ARG A 221 7.87 1.67 -10.41
C ARG A 221 8.87 2.40 -11.32
N ARG A 222 8.50 3.60 -11.81
CA ARG A 222 9.35 4.40 -12.70
C ARG A 222 10.47 5.09 -11.94
N GLU A 223 10.15 5.66 -10.77
CA GLU A 223 11.11 6.42 -9.99
C GLU A 223 12.10 5.53 -9.26
N THR A 224 11.67 4.44 -8.64
CA THR A 224 12.52 3.62 -7.78
C THR A 224 13.77 3.07 -8.47
N VAL A 225 13.72 2.83 -9.79
CA VAL A 225 14.84 2.27 -10.56
C VAL A 225 15.84 3.33 -11.06
N LYS A 226 15.50 4.60 -10.88
CA LYS A 226 16.41 5.69 -11.28
C LYS A 226 17.60 5.80 -10.32
N PRO A 227 18.78 6.20 -10.82
CA PRO A 227 19.98 6.35 -9.99
C PRO A 227 19.81 7.29 -8.81
N GLU A 228 19.00 8.35 -8.96
CA GLU A 228 18.71 9.31 -7.89
C GLU A 228 17.96 8.69 -6.70
N TRP A 229 17.20 7.61 -6.91
CA TRP A 229 16.49 6.91 -5.83
C TRP A 229 17.27 5.68 -5.35
N ALA A 230 17.25 4.59 -6.13
CA ALA A 230 17.92 3.35 -5.74
C ALA A 230 19.44 3.52 -5.57
N GLY A 231 20.09 4.38 -6.39
CA GLY A 231 21.51 4.68 -6.28
C GLY A 231 21.89 5.40 -4.98
N ASN A 232 20.94 6.13 -4.36
CA ASN A 232 21.09 6.78 -3.06
C ASN A 232 20.54 5.92 -1.90
N GLY A 233 20.24 4.64 -2.13
CA GLY A 233 19.72 3.73 -1.11
C GLY A 233 18.27 3.97 -0.74
N VAL A 234 17.49 4.71 -1.57
CA VAL A 234 16.07 4.96 -1.32
C VAL A 234 15.22 4.01 -2.16
N ARG A 235 14.48 3.14 -1.51
CA ARG A 235 13.53 2.22 -2.15
C ARG A 235 12.14 2.84 -2.19
N ILE A 236 11.43 2.66 -3.30
CA ILE A 236 10.02 3.05 -3.41
C ILE A 236 9.20 1.81 -3.74
N ASN A 237 8.17 1.57 -2.94
CA ASN A 237 7.16 0.54 -3.16
C ASN A 237 5.77 1.15 -3.03
N SER A 238 4.75 0.39 -3.41
CA SER A 238 3.37 0.71 -3.11
C SER A 238 2.66 -0.48 -2.48
N ILE A 239 1.62 -0.22 -1.73
CA ILE A 239 0.69 -1.25 -1.27
C ILE A 239 -0.69 -1.00 -1.86
N ALA A 240 -1.47 -2.05 -2.05
CA ALA A 240 -2.82 -2.00 -2.57
C ALA A 240 -3.80 -2.62 -1.55
N PRO A 241 -4.23 -1.83 -0.54
CA PRO A 241 -5.22 -2.30 0.42
C PRO A 241 -6.58 -2.55 -0.24
N GLY A 242 -7.30 -3.54 0.26
CA GLY A 242 -8.71 -3.75 -0.01
C GLY A 242 -9.62 -2.89 0.87
N LEU A 243 -10.81 -3.40 1.19
CA LEU A 243 -11.72 -2.74 2.13
C LEU A 243 -11.16 -2.86 3.55
N ILE A 244 -10.73 -1.73 4.12
CA ILE A 244 -10.18 -1.63 5.47
C ILE A 244 -11.15 -0.85 6.36
N ALA A 245 -11.37 -1.31 7.59
CA ALA A 245 -12.27 -0.69 8.57
C ALA A 245 -11.70 0.65 9.08
N THR A 246 -11.93 1.70 8.32
CA THR A 246 -11.45 3.07 8.56
C THR A 246 -12.62 4.06 8.50
N PRO A 247 -12.46 5.32 8.95
CA PRO A 247 -13.47 6.36 8.74
C PRO A 247 -13.88 6.48 7.26
N MET A 248 -12.95 6.37 6.32
CA MET A 248 -13.21 6.37 4.88
C MET A 248 -14.18 5.22 4.47
N ALA A 249 -14.02 4.02 5.01
CA ALA A 249 -14.93 2.91 4.73
C ALA A 249 -16.33 3.13 5.35
N GLU A 250 -16.40 3.79 6.50
CA GLU A 250 -17.68 4.16 7.11
C GLU A 250 -18.41 5.22 6.28
N GLU A 251 -17.70 6.16 5.70
CA GLU A 251 -18.27 7.13 4.75
C GLU A 251 -18.76 6.44 3.49
N LEU A 252 -18.03 5.46 2.96
CA LEU A 252 -18.49 4.64 1.82
C LEU A 252 -19.85 3.98 2.13
N ARG A 253 -20.02 3.39 3.31
CA ARG A 253 -21.30 2.76 3.69
C ARG A 253 -22.46 3.74 3.78
N ARG A 254 -22.17 5.02 4.02
CA ARG A 254 -23.19 6.10 4.06
C ARG A 254 -23.44 6.73 2.69
N ASP A 255 -22.63 6.41 1.70
CA ASP A 255 -22.81 6.93 0.33
C ASP A 255 -24.14 6.46 -0.25
N PRO A 256 -24.99 7.37 -0.79
CA PRO A 256 -26.32 7.02 -1.27
C PRO A 256 -26.30 6.08 -2.47
N VAL A 257 -25.24 6.07 -3.26
CA VAL A 257 -25.12 5.27 -4.49
C VAL A 257 -24.30 4.01 -4.24
N PHE A 258 -23.16 4.14 -3.57
CA PHE A 258 -22.18 3.05 -3.40
C PHE A 258 -22.32 2.29 -2.07
N GLY A 259 -22.94 2.90 -1.06
CA GLY A 259 -23.12 2.30 0.26
C GLY A 259 -23.78 0.91 0.23
N PRO A 260 -24.88 0.70 -0.53
CA PRO A 260 -25.49 -0.62 -0.64
C PRO A 260 -24.58 -1.74 -1.19
N PHE A 261 -23.50 -1.36 -1.85
CA PHE A 261 -22.52 -2.31 -2.44
C PHE A 261 -21.26 -2.49 -1.61
N ALA A 262 -21.06 -1.66 -0.58
CA ALA A 262 -19.84 -1.68 0.23
C ALA A 262 -19.59 -3.05 0.89
N ASP A 263 -20.65 -3.67 1.43
CA ASP A 263 -20.57 -4.98 2.11
C ASP A 263 -20.66 -6.18 1.14
N LEU A 264 -20.89 -5.92 -0.16
CA LEU A 264 -20.88 -6.95 -1.20
C LEU A 264 -19.50 -7.12 -1.85
N TYR A 265 -18.52 -6.37 -1.39
CA TYR A 265 -17.16 -6.45 -1.93
C TYR A 265 -16.56 -7.83 -1.61
N PRO A 266 -16.17 -8.62 -2.63
CA PRO A 266 -15.74 -9.99 -2.40
C PRO A 266 -14.49 -10.02 -1.53
N ASN A 267 -14.47 -10.88 -0.53
CA ASN A 267 -13.35 -11.04 0.39
C ASN A 267 -13.30 -12.49 0.90
N ALA A 268 -12.18 -13.18 0.69
CA ALA A 268 -12.05 -14.57 1.07
C ALA A 268 -12.04 -14.78 2.60
N LEU A 269 -11.68 -13.75 3.38
CA LEU A 269 -11.71 -13.80 4.84
C LEU A 269 -13.08 -13.47 5.43
N GLY A 270 -14.06 -13.03 4.60
CA GLY A 270 -15.42 -12.70 5.04
C GLY A 270 -15.51 -11.47 5.96
N ARG A 271 -14.49 -10.62 6.00
CA ARG A 271 -14.45 -9.41 6.83
C ARG A 271 -13.58 -8.32 6.20
N PRO A 272 -13.81 -7.04 6.50
CA PRO A 272 -12.87 -5.98 6.22
C PRO A 272 -11.52 -6.23 6.91
N GLY A 273 -10.44 -5.74 6.31
CA GLY A 273 -9.14 -5.66 6.98
C GLY A 273 -9.18 -4.63 8.11
N LYS A 274 -8.26 -4.75 9.07
CA LYS A 274 -8.05 -3.76 10.12
C LYS A 274 -6.90 -2.82 9.75
N PRO A 275 -6.93 -1.54 10.14
CA PRO A 275 -5.80 -0.63 9.93
C PRO A 275 -4.46 -1.17 10.44
N GLU A 276 -4.48 -1.90 11.57
CA GLU A 276 -3.29 -2.50 12.18
C GLU A 276 -2.67 -3.61 11.33
N GLU A 277 -3.49 -4.34 10.53
CA GLU A 277 -2.99 -5.36 9.60
C GLU A 277 -2.21 -4.69 8.45
N VAL A 278 -2.68 -3.54 7.98
CA VAL A 278 -1.97 -2.74 6.98
C VAL A 278 -0.72 -2.08 7.58
N ALA A 279 -0.81 -1.56 8.82
CA ALA A 279 0.32 -0.98 9.53
C ALA A 279 1.48 -1.99 9.73
N ALA A 280 1.17 -3.25 9.96
CA ALA A 280 2.18 -4.31 10.06
C ALA A 280 2.96 -4.50 8.75
N LEU A 281 2.27 -4.49 7.59
CA LEU A 281 2.91 -4.56 6.29
C LEU A 281 3.74 -3.31 6.01
N LEU A 282 3.23 -2.12 6.35
CA LEU A 282 3.96 -0.85 6.18
C LEU A 282 5.23 -0.83 7.02
N ALA A 283 5.17 -1.25 8.29
CA ALA A 283 6.34 -1.36 9.15
C ALA A 283 7.39 -2.33 8.58
N PHE A 284 6.96 -3.48 8.04
CA PHE A 284 7.86 -4.41 7.36
C PHE A 284 8.51 -3.78 6.12
N LEU A 285 7.74 -3.09 5.26
CA LEU A 285 8.28 -2.47 4.05
C LEU A 285 9.21 -1.28 4.34
N LEU A 286 9.08 -0.64 5.50
CA LEU A 286 10.02 0.37 5.98
C LEU A 286 11.31 -0.24 6.54
N SER A 287 11.26 -1.48 7.03
CA SER A 287 12.38 -2.12 7.71
C SER A 287 13.47 -2.60 6.74
N PRO A 288 14.71 -2.83 7.23
CA PRO A 288 15.78 -3.45 6.46
C PRO A 288 15.47 -4.87 5.98
N GLU A 289 14.53 -5.59 6.63
CA GLU A 289 14.12 -6.94 6.26
C GLU A 289 13.50 -7.02 4.87
N SER A 290 12.95 -5.89 4.37
CA SER A 290 12.39 -5.76 3.02
C SER A 290 13.36 -5.17 1.99
N SER A 291 14.67 -5.16 2.27
CA SER A 291 15.69 -4.48 1.46
C SER A 291 15.73 -4.90 -0.02
N LEU A 292 15.28 -6.09 -0.36
CA LEU A 292 15.21 -6.58 -1.74
C LEU A 292 13.86 -6.27 -2.43
N ILE A 293 12.89 -5.70 -1.71
CA ILE A 293 11.59 -5.34 -2.28
C ILE A 293 11.69 -3.90 -2.82
N VAL A 294 11.67 -3.78 -4.15
CA VAL A 294 11.87 -2.51 -4.87
C VAL A 294 10.89 -2.44 -6.05
N GLY A 295 10.12 -1.37 -6.15
CA GLY A 295 9.18 -1.14 -7.25
C GLY A 295 7.97 -2.09 -7.26
N ASN A 296 7.66 -2.72 -6.14
CA ASN A 296 6.55 -3.66 -6.03
C ASN A 296 5.25 -2.93 -5.64
N MET A 297 4.12 -3.47 -6.12
CA MET A 297 2.79 -3.18 -5.59
C MET A 297 2.29 -4.41 -4.84
N VAL A 298 2.30 -4.36 -3.51
CA VAL A 298 1.89 -5.48 -2.66
C VAL A 298 0.40 -5.37 -2.36
N VAL A 299 -0.38 -6.33 -2.82
CA VAL A 299 -1.83 -6.41 -2.54
C VAL A 299 -2.05 -6.94 -1.12
N ILE A 300 -2.91 -6.25 -0.35
CA ILE A 300 -3.32 -6.62 1.01
C ILE A 300 -4.84 -6.38 1.17
N ASP A 301 -5.64 -7.33 0.72
CA ASP A 301 -7.07 -7.14 0.50
C ASP A 301 -7.97 -8.29 0.98
N GLY A 302 -7.42 -9.23 1.73
CA GLY A 302 -8.17 -10.39 2.21
C GLY A 302 -8.57 -11.38 1.11
N GLY A 303 -7.87 -11.34 -0.04
CA GLY A 303 -8.07 -12.27 -1.14
C GLY A 303 -9.07 -11.81 -2.20
N THR A 304 -9.48 -10.54 -2.20
CA THR A 304 -10.37 -9.97 -3.23
C THR A 304 -9.78 -10.10 -4.62
N ASP A 305 -8.50 -9.72 -4.80
CA ASP A 305 -7.80 -9.83 -6.08
C ASP A 305 -7.77 -11.29 -6.57
N ALA A 306 -7.45 -12.23 -5.69
CA ALA A 306 -7.42 -13.66 -6.03
C ALA A 306 -8.81 -14.23 -6.40
N ILE A 307 -9.90 -13.66 -5.89
CA ILE A 307 -11.28 -14.02 -6.28
C ILE A 307 -11.61 -13.46 -7.67
N VAL A 308 -11.24 -12.21 -7.93
CA VAL A 308 -11.57 -11.51 -9.17
C VAL A 308 -10.64 -11.92 -10.31
N ASN A 309 -9.35 -12.09 -10.03
CA ASN A 309 -8.29 -12.43 -10.99
C ASN A 309 -7.65 -13.76 -10.60
N VAL A 310 -8.34 -14.87 -10.93
CA VAL A 310 -7.92 -16.22 -10.52
C VAL A 310 -6.54 -16.61 -11.07
N ASP A 311 -6.21 -16.14 -12.26
CA ASP A 311 -4.89 -16.40 -12.86
C ASP A 311 -3.86 -15.39 -12.33
N PRO A 312 -2.68 -15.85 -11.85
CA PRO A 312 -1.61 -14.94 -11.48
C PRO A 312 -1.13 -14.13 -12.69
N PRO A 313 -0.55 -12.93 -12.47
CA PRO A 313 0.00 -12.11 -13.55
C PRO A 313 0.97 -12.94 -14.41
N ARG A 314 0.72 -13.02 -15.72
CA ARG A 314 1.63 -13.64 -16.68
C ARG A 314 2.58 -12.60 -17.22
N SER A 315 3.81 -13.00 -17.58
CA SER A 315 4.68 -12.15 -18.37
C SER A 315 3.99 -11.89 -19.70
N ASN A 316 3.66 -10.63 -19.99
CA ASN A 316 3.30 -10.24 -21.34
C ASN A 316 4.49 -10.53 -22.25
N ASP A 317 4.26 -10.85 -23.52
CA ASP A 317 5.30 -11.12 -24.55
C ASP A 317 6.29 -9.96 -24.80
N ARG A 318 6.47 -9.05 -23.85
CA ARG A 318 7.50 -8.03 -23.86
C ARG A 318 8.84 -8.61 -23.38
N THR A 319 9.41 -9.48 -24.22
CA THR A 319 10.74 -10.07 -24.00
C THR A 319 11.89 -9.16 -24.42
N THR A 320 11.66 -7.88 -24.62
CA THR A 320 12.75 -6.93 -24.88
C THR A 320 13.18 -6.29 -23.56
N PHE A 321 14.31 -6.74 -23.04
CA PHE A 321 15.04 -5.96 -22.04
C PHE A 321 15.38 -4.59 -22.66
N PRO A 322 15.21 -3.46 -21.92
CA PRO A 322 15.69 -2.19 -22.42
C PRO A 322 17.18 -2.34 -22.69
N SER A 323 17.61 -2.00 -23.89
CA SER A 323 19.02 -1.87 -24.23
C SER A 323 19.64 -0.84 -23.30
N SER A 324 20.65 -1.26 -22.55
CA SER A 324 21.47 -0.44 -21.65
C SER A 324 22.02 0.80 -22.32
#